data_55fd253026ed7e3aba0c89674b8f9552
#
_entry.id   55fd253026ed7e3aba0c89674b8f9552
#
_cell.length_a   1.000
_cell.length_b   1.000
_cell.length_c   1.000
_cell.angle_alpha   90.00
_cell.angle_beta   90.00
_cell.angle_gamma   90.00
#
_symmetry.space_group_name_H-M   'P 1'
#
loop_
_entity.id
_entity.type
_entity.pdbx_description
1 polymer ?
#
loop_
_entity_poly.entity_id
_entity_poly.type
_entity_poly.pdbx_seq_one_letter_code
_entity_poly.pdbx_strand_id
1 'polypeptide(L)'
;MQPIAVIGLSCLFPEAKTPEDYWKNLLQEKDSCTSAAAADMDADPSRFFAEKKGTPDKYYSARGGYINDFKIDPDGYLLSAETIEKLGATFQWP
;
A
#
# COMPACT_ATOMS: atom_id res chain seq x y z
N MET A 1 36.08 5.58 11.62
CA MET A 1 34.68 5.19 11.33
C MET A 1 34.72 4.11 10.27
N GLN A 2 34.10 2.97 10.52
CA GLN A 2 33.99 1.93 9.48
C GLN A 2 32.92 2.33 8.46
N PRO A 3 33.19 2.21 7.16
CA PRO A 3 32.16 2.50 6.14
C PRO A 3 31.02 1.50 6.22
N ILE A 4 29.79 1.98 6.03
CA ILE A 4 28.58 1.16 5.94
C ILE A 4 28.11 1.20 4.49
N ALA A 5 27.87 0.03 3.91
CA ALA A 5 27.36 -0.09 2.54
C ALA A 5 25.86 -0.40 2.55
N VAL A 6 25.11 0.30 1.70
CA VAL A 6 23.73 -0.09 1.36
C VAL A 6 23.80 -1.10 0.23
N ILE A 7 23.40 -2.35 0.50
CA ILE A 7 23.53 -3.45 -0.44
C ILE A 7 22.20 -3.82 -1.13
N GLY A 8 21.11 -3.18 -0.75
CA GLY A 8 19.79 -3.37 -1.35
C GLY A 8 18.83 -2.27 -0.93
N LEU A 9 17.85 -2.02 -1.78
CA LEU A 9 16.79 -1.05 -1.55
C LEU A 9 15.51 -1.57 -2.19
N SER A 10 14.40 -1.56 -1.44
CA SER A 10 13.08 -1.88 -1.97
C SER A 10 12.04 -0.93 -1.39
N CYS A 11 10.94 -0.79 -2.09
CA CYS A 11 9.78 -0.04 -1.59
C CYS A 11 8.48 -0.56 -2.20
N LEU A 12 7.38 -0.27 -1.53
CA LEU A 12 6.03 -0.49 -2.03
C LEU A 12 5.18 0.71 -1.61
N PHE A 13 4.82 1.54 -2.58
CA PHE A 13 4.00 2.73 -2.40
C PHE A 13 2.86 2.75 -3.42
N PRO A 14 1.80 3.55 -3.21
CA PRO A 14 0.80 3.76 -4.23
C PRO A 14 1.43 4.15 -5.57
N GLU A 15 1.12 3.38 -6.61
CA GLU A 15 1.64 3.53 -7.99
C GLU A 15 3.18 3.48 -8.12
N ALA A 16 3.89 2.89 -7.13
CA ALA A 16 5.32 2.67 -7.20
C ALA A 16 5.70 1.35 -6.51
N LYS A 17 6.14 0.37 -7.29
CA LYS A 17 6.55 -0.95 -6.81
C LYS A 17 8.07 -1.08 -6.67
N THR A 18 8.79 -0.11 -7.21
CA THR A 18 10.25 -0.05 -7.18
C THR A 18 10.73 1.33 -6.74
N PRO A 19 11.96 1.46 -6.21
CA PRO A 19 12.53 2.76 -5.90
C PRO A 19 12.59 3.70 -7.11
N GLU A 20 12.81 3.16 -8.30
CA GLU A 20 12.86 3.89 -9.56
C GLU A 20 11.49 4.49 -9.91
N ASP A 21 10.41 3.72 -9.76
CA ASP A 21 9.04 4.21 -9.97
C ASP A 21 8.70 5.32 -8.98
N TYR A 22 9.06 5.11 -7.70
CA TYR A 22 8.85 6.12 -6.67
C TYR A 22 9.59 7.42 -6.98
N TRP A 23 10.86 7.32 -7.35
CA TRP A 23 11.67 8.47 -7.73
C TRP A 23 11.10 9.21 -8.94
N LYS A 24 10.66 8.47 -9.96
CA LYS A 24 10.01 9.04 -11.14
C LYS A 24 8.71 9.79 -10.79
N ASN A 25 7.89 9.21 -9.90
CA ASN A 25 6.66 9.86 -9.45
C ASN A 25 6.96 11.17 -8.71
N LEU A 26 8.01 11.21 -7.89
CA LEU A 26 8.45 12.44 -7.22
C LEU A 26 8.91 13.52 -8.22
N LEU A 27 9.73 13.15 -9.21
CA LEU A 27 10.21 14.09 -10.22
C LEU A 27 9.07 14.65 -11.11
N GLN A 28 8.00 13.89 -11.27
CA GLN A 28 6.81 14.30 -12.03
C GLN A 28 5.78 15.02 -11.16
N GLU A 29 6.06 15.25 -9.88
CA GLU A 29 5.12 15.83 -8.91
C GLU A 29 3.77 15.08 -8.90
N LYS A 30 3.81 13.76 -9.12
CA LYS A 30 2.62 12.92 -9.23
C LYS A 30 1.97 12.72 -7.87
N ASP A 31 0.70 13.08 -7.77
CA ASP A 31 -0.13 12.77 -6.61
C ASP A 31 -0.79 11.38 -6.81
N SER A 32 -0.31 10.40 -6.07
CA SER A 32 -0.81 9.01 -6.11
C SER A 32 -1.92 8.74 -5.08
N CYS A 33 -2.48 9.77 -4.46
CA CYS A 33 -3.64 9.63 -3.60
C CYS A 33 -4.92 9.54 -4.43
N THR A 34 -5.76 8.56 -4.11
CA THR A 34 -7.06 8.33 -4.75
C THR A 34 -8.19 8.29 -3.73
N SER A 35 -9.43 8.25 -4.18
CA SER A 35 -10.57 7.98 -3.29
C SER A 35 -10.67 6.48 -3.02
N ALA A 36 -10.96 6.11 -1.78
CA ALA A 36 -11.14 4.71 -1.38
C ALA A 36 -12.25 4.04 -2.19
N ALA A 37 -11.98 2.84 -2.69
CA ALA A 37 -12.97 1.92 -3.22
C ALA A 37 -13.34 0.85 -2.18
N ALA A 38 -14.40 0.07 -2.43
CA ALA A 38 -14.82 -1.00 -1.53
C ALA A 38 -13.72 -2.05 -1.31
N ALA A 39 -12.90 -2.31 -2.34
CA ALA A 39 -11.77 -3.24 -2.26
C ALA A 39 -10.63 -2.75 -1.36
N ASP A 40 -10.50 -1.45 -1.15
CA ASP A 40 -9.45 -0.88 -0.29
C ASP A 40 -9.78 -1.02 1.20
N MET A 41 -11.05 -1.18 1.54
CA MET A 41 -11.55 -1.14 2.90
C MET A 41 -12.28 -2.41 3.34
N ASP A 42 -12.38 -3.43 2.48
CA ASP A 42 -13.19 -4.63 2.67
C ASP A 42 -14.66 -4.33 3.04
N ALA A 43 -15.14 -3.13 2.74
CA ALA A 43 -16.48 -2.66 3.04
C ALA A 43 -16.89 -1.52 2.09
N ASP A 44 -18.18 -1.24 2.01
CA ASP A 44 -18.67 -0.06 1.30
C ASP A 44 -18.23 1.22 2.04
N PRO A 45 -17.35 2.04 1.42
CA PRO A 45 -16.82 3.25 2.06
C PRO A 45 -17.91 4.24 2.50
N SER A 46 -19.03 4.30 1.79
CA SER A 46 -20.12 5.23 2.08
C SER A 46 -20.74 5.01 3.47
N ARG A 47 -20.72 3.78 3.96
CA ARG A 47 -21.30 3.42 5.27
C ARG A 47 -20.54 4.05 6.45
N PHE A 48 -19.28 4.39 6.27
CA PHE A 48 -18.40 4.91 7.32
C PHE A 48 -17.99 6.35 7.07
N PHE A 49 -18.52 7.00 6.04
CA PHE A 49 -18.21 8.38 5.70
C PHE A 49 -19.16 9.37 6.37
N ALA A 50 -18.62 10.48 6.85
CA ALA A 50 -19.37 11.66 7.26
C ALA A 50 -18.58 12.92 6.94
N GLU A 51 -19.21 13.93 6.34
CA GLU A 51 -18.54 15.19 6.00
C GLU A 51 -18.03 15.95 7.25
N LYS A 52 -18.73 15.79 8.36
CA LYS A 52 -18.35 16.44 9.60
C LYS A 52 -17.22 15.70 10.29
N LYS A 53 -16.07 16.36 10.42
CA LYS A 53 -14.93 15.85 11.19
C LYS A 53 -15.31 15.62 12.65
N GLY A 54 -14.89 14.47 13.20
CA GLY A 54 -15.15 14.11 14.60
C GLY A 54 -16.49 13.42 14.83
N THR A 55 -17.22 13.03 13.78
CA THR A 55 -18.39 12.16 13.93
C THR A 55 -17.92 10.77 14.43
N PRO A 56 -18.47 10.24 15.54
CA PRO A 56 -18.08 8.94 16.08
C PRO A 56 -18.18 7.84 15.01
N ASP A 57 -17.20 6.94 15.00
CA ASP A 57 -17.11 5.77 14.10
C ASP A 57 -17.21 6.10 12.59
N LYS A 58 -16.88 7.34 12.23
CA LYS A 58 -16.87 7.81 10.84
C LYS A 58 -15.55 8.48 10.48
N TYR A 59 -15.13 8.28 9.22
CA TYR A 59 -14.07 9.08 8.62
C TYR A 59 -14.66 10.23 7.81
N TYR A 60 -13.91 11.30 7.65
CA TYR A 60 -14.33 12.53 6.93
C TYR A 60 -13.60 12.73 5.59
N SER A 61 -12.62 11.89 5.29
CA SER A 61 -11.92 11.90 4.02
C SER A 61 -11.69 10.47 3.55
N ALA A 62 -12.14 10.16 2.36
CA ALA A 62 -11.88 8.89 1.70
C ALA A 62 -10.59 8.93 0.85
N ARG A 63 -9.92 10.10 0.78
CA ARG A 63 -8.70 10.26 -0.01
C ARG A 63 -7.49 9.73 0.74
N GLY A 64 -6.74 8.86 0.11
CA GLY A 64 -5.56 8.23 0.68
C GLY A 64 -4.67 7.57 -0.36
N GLY A 65 -3.51 7.11 0.05
CA GLY A 65 -2.60 6.32 -0.77
C GLY A 65 -2.93 4.83 -0.67
N TYR A 66 -3.59 4.28 -1.68
CA TYR A 66 -3.98 2.87 -1.73
C TYR A 66 -3.09 2.09 -2.68
N ILE A 67 -2.78 0.84 -2.32
CA ILE A 67 -1.99 -0.09 -3.13
C ILE A 67 -2.93 -1.18 -3.63
N ASN A 68 -3.33 -1.10 -4.90
CA ASN A 68 -4.42 -1.92 -5.44
C ASN A 68 -3.96 -3.03 -6.39
N ASP A 69 -2.70 -3.02 -6.82
CA ASP A 69 -2.22 -3.87 -7.91
C ASP A 69 -0.97 -4.68 -7.54
N PHE A 70 -0.64 -4.75 -6.25
CA PHE A 70 0.47 -5.56 -5.78
C PHE A 70 0.02 -7.01 -5.55
N LYS A 71 0.81 -7.94 -6.09
CA LYS A 71 0.72 -9.37 -5.76
C LYS A 71 2.11 -9.84 -5.37
N ILE A 72 2.19 -10.57 -4.27
CA ILE A 72 3.44 -11.19 -3.86
C ILE A 72 3.83 -12.29 -4.85
N ASP A 73 5.11 -12.36 -5.19
CA ASP A 73 5.69 -13.51 -5.86
C ASP A 73 6.13 -14.50 -4.78
N PRO A 74 5.56 -15.70 -4.71
CA PRO A 74 5.89 -16.68 -3.66
C PRO A 74 7.25 -17.34 -3.85
N ASP A 75 7.91 -17.18 -5.00
CA ASP A 75 9.20 -17.81 -5.28
C ASP A 75 10.30 -17.32 -4.34
N GLY A 76 11.06 -18.25 -3.79
CA GLY A 76 12.16 -17.97 -2.87
C GLY A 76 11.79 -17.87 -1.39
N TYR A 77 10.51 -17.97 -1.06
CA TYR A 77 10.07 -18.05 0.35
C TYR A 77 10.09 -19.50 0.86
N LEU A 78 10.29 -19.66 2.17
CA LEU A 78 10.24 -20.97 2.84
C LEU A 78 8.82 -21.51 3.00
N LEU A 79 7.81 -20.68 2.80
CA LEU A 79 6.39 -21.05 2.89
C LEU A 79 5.87 -21.43 1.49
N SER A 80 4.91 -22.35 1.47
CA SER A 80 4.23 -22.70 0.22
C SER A 80 3.38 -21.53 -0.31
N ALA A 81 3.23 -21.44 -1.63
CA ALA A 81 2.37 -20.43 -2.27
C ALA A 81 0.96 -20.41 -1.68
N GLU A 82 0.35 -21.61 -1.45
CA GLU A 82 -0.96 -21.73 -0.83
C GLU A 82 -1.03 -21.11 0.57
N THR A 83 0.05 -21.27 1.35
CA THR A 83 0.12 -20.66 2.70
C THR A 83 0.22 -19.15 2.59
N ILE A 84 1.05 -18.65 1.69
CA ILE A 84 1.25 -17.20 1.47
C ILE A 84 -0.05 -16.54 1.00
N GLU A 85 -0.78 -17.15 0.09
CA GLU A 85 -2.06 -16.63 -0.41
C GLU A 85 -3.14 -16.50 0.67
N LYS A 86 -3.10 -17.36 1.69
CA LYS A 86 -4.02 -17.31 2.84
C LYS A 86 -3.65 -16.28 3.89
N LEU A 87 -2.46 -15.71 3.83
CA LEU A 87 -2.05 -14.67 4.75
C LEU A 87 -2.73 -13.34 4.40
N GLY A 88 -3.10 -12.58 5.40
CA GLY A 88 -3.58 -11.20 5.18
C GLY A 88 -2.48 -10.28 4.65
N ALA A 89 -2.88 -9.20 3.98
CA ALA A 89 -1.97 -8.25 3.32
C ALA A 89 -0.82 -7.76 4.22
N THR A 90 -1.07 -7.55 5.50
CA THR A 90 -0.04 -7.14 6.48
C THR A 90 1.14 -8.11 6.58
N PHE A 91 0.92 -9.39 6.27
CA PHE A 91 1.96 -10.42 6.30
C PHE A 91 2.53 -10.76 4.94
N GLN A 92 1.85 -10.37 3.87
CA GLN A 92 2.32 -10.59 2.50
C GLN A 92 3.20 -9.45 2.01
N TRP A 93 2.97 -8.23 2.52
CA TRP A 93 3.65 -7.04 2.02
C TRP A 93 4.91 -6.75 2.84
N PRO A 94 5.97 -6.26 2.19
CA PRO A 94 7.22 -5.91 2.85
C PRO A 94 7.09 -4.75 3.83
#